data_e8f004cb15bc7df6065f1851d4f28d95
#
_entry.id   e8f004cb15bc7df6065f1851d4f28d95
#
_cell.length_a   1.000
_cell.length_b   1.000
_cell.length_c   1.000
_cell.angle_alpha   90.00
_cell.angle_beta   90.00
_cell.angle_gamma   90.00
#
_symmetry.space_group_name_H-M   'P 1'
#
loop_
_entity.id
_entity.type
_entity.pdbx_description
1 polymer ?
#
loop_
_entity_poly.entity_id
_entity_poly.type
_entity_poly.pdbx_seq_one_letter_code
_entity_poly.pdbx_strand_id
1 'polypeptide(L)'
;MALTVRAATQNDAADWRRLFAGYVAFSGTELAEDIIDLTWQRLTDPSAPLFARLAILDGETIGFAICQEQLATFFRRPICYIEDLYVDPSARGQGVARAMIDHLIALCRDKDWDRLYWYTEADNQTARRLYDRYSGTDEHVRYKVNFGTVLKSGNAA
;
A
#
# COMPACT_ATOMS: atom_id res chain seq x y z
N MET A 1 -18.54 7.58 14.14
CA MET A 1 -17.75 6.80 13.18
C MET A 1 -16.33 6.72 13.69
N ALA A 2 -15.88 5.56 14.10
CA ALA A 2 -14.54 5.34 14.67
C ALA A 2 -13.61 4.76 13.59
N LEU A 3 -12.81 5.62 12.98
CA LEU A 3 -11.79 5.25 11.99
C LEU A 3 -10.41 5.26 12.67
N THR A 4 -9.73 4.13 12.65
CA THR A 4 -8.37 3.99 13.17
C THR A 4 -7.47 3.32 12.14
N VAL A 5 -6.16 3.60 12.22
CA VAL A 5 -5.13 2.93 11.40
C VAL A 5 -4.09 2.34 12.35
N ARG A 6 -3.77 1.07 12.14
CA ARG A 6 -2.82 0.35 12.99
C ARG A 6 -1.97 -0.64 12.22
N ALA A 7 -0.92 -1.13 12.84
CA ALA A 7 -0.11 -2.22 12.29
C ALA A 7 -0.95 -3.50 12.13
N ALA A 8 -0.69 -4.26 11.08
CA ALA A 8 -1.23 -5.60 10.91
C ALA A 8 -0.61 -6.56 11.93
N THR A 9 -1.38 -7.53 12.38
CA THR A 9 -0.96 -8.63 13.25
C THR A 9 -1.26 -9.96 12.60
N GLN A 10 -0.75 -11.06 13.16
CA GLN A 10 -1.03 -12.41 12.66
C GLN A 10 -2.53 -12.74 12.62
N ASN A 11 -3.32 -12.11 13.48
CA ASN A 11 -4.77 -12.35 13.55
C ASN A 11 -5.56 -11.69 12.41
N ASP A 12 -4.92 -10.85 11.62
CA ASP A 12 -5.56 -10.10 10.53
C ASP A 12 -5.51 -10.81 9.17
N ALA A 13 -4.99 -12.04 9.12
CA ALA A 13 -4.75 -12.75 7.86
C ALA A 13 -6.00 -12.86 6.97
N ALA A 14 -7.14 -13.25 7.55
CA ALA A 14 -8.38 -13.44 6.79
C ALA A 14 -8.91 -12.11 6.21
N ASP A 15 -8.92 -11.06 7.01
CA ASP A 15 -9.37 -9.73 6.57
C ASP A 15 -8.44 -9.13 5.52
N TRP A 16 -7.14 -9.23 5.74
CA TRP A 16 -6.17 -8.75 4.76
C TRP A 16 -6.31 -9.51 3.43
N ARG A 17 -6.44 -10.84 3.46
CA ARG A 17 -6.60 -11.65 2.23
C ARG A 17 -7.86 -11.26 1.46
N ARG A 18 -8.95 -11.02 2.16
CA ARG A 18 -10.19 -10.56 1.54
C ARG A 18 -10.01 -9.23 0.82
N LEU A 19 -9.39 -8.26 1.47
CA LEU A 19 -9.11 -6.94 0.89
C LEU A 19 -8.08 -7.03 -0.24
N PHE A 20 -7.04 -7.82 -0.07
CA PHE A 20 -6.00 -8.00 -1.08
C PHE A 20 -6.54 -8.66 -2.35
N ALA A 21 -7.45 -9.63 -2.22
CA ALA A 21 -8.16 -10.20 -3.35
C ALA A 21 -8.98 -9.14 -4.12
N GLY A 22 -9.64 -8.23 -3.41
CA GLY A 22 -10.35 -7.11 -4.01
C GLY A 22 -9.41 -6.15 -4.75
N TYR A 23 -8.27 -5.86 -4.17
CA TYR A 23 -7.23 -5.04 -4.79
C TYR A 23 -6.68 -5.68 -6.08
N VAL A 24 -6.35 -6.96 -6.04
CA VAL A 24 -5.85 -7.71 -7.20
C VAL A 24 -6.89 -7.75 -8.32
N ALA A 25 -8.15 -8.01 -7.98
CA ALA A 25 -9.25 -7.97 -8.95
C ALA A 25 -9.42 -6.58 -9.59
N PHE A 26 -9.34 -5.53 -8.79
CA PHE A 26 -9.39 -4.15 -9.28
C PHE A 26 -8.25 -3.83 -10.26
N SER A 27 -7.06 -4.39 -10.03
CA SER A 27 -5.91 -4.21 -10.94
C SER A 27 -6.08 -4.90 -12.30
N GLY A 28 -7.11 -5.73 -12.45
CA GLY A 28 -7.36 -6.50 -13.69
C GLY A 28 -6.41 -7.67 -13.88
N THR A 29 -5.73 -8.12 -12.83
CA THR A 29 -4.77 -9.23 -12.85
C THR A 29 -5.23 -10.35 -11.93
N GLU A 30 -4.62 -11.51 -12.11
CA GLU A 30 -4.71 -12.64 -11.18
C GLU A 30 -3.34 -12.89 -10.56
N LEU A 31 -3.33 -13.24 -9.29
CA LEU A 31 -2.11 -13.53 -8.56
C LEU A 31 -2.16 -14.97 -8.06
N ALA A 32 -1.03 -15.69 -8.20
CA ALA A 32 -0.94 -17.06 -7.71
C ALA A 32 -1.02 -17.11 -6.17
N GLU A 33 -1.68 -18.13 -5.63
CA GLU A 33 -1.90 -18.26 -4.17
C GLU A 33 -0.59 -18.28 -3.37
N ASP A 34 0.45 -18.92 -3.89
CA ASP A 34 1.77 -18.96 -3.23
C ASP A 34 2.40 -17.56 -3.11
N ILE A 35 2.12 -16.66 -4.03
CA ILE A 35 2.57 -15.26 -3.96
C ILE A 35 1.79 -14.50 -2.88
N ILE A 36 0.50 -14.75 -2.74
CA ILE A 36 -0.32 -14.16 -1.69
C ILE A 36 0.17 -14.64 -0.32
N ASP A 37 0.43 -15.94 -0.18
CA ASP A 37 0.97 -16.53 1.05
C ASP A 37 2.33 -15.94 1.41
N LEU A 38 3.23 -15.87 0.44
CA LEU A 38 4.56 -15.29 0.63
C LEU A 38 4.48 -13.82 1.02
N THR A 39 3.57 -13.05 0.40
CA THR A 39 3.37 -11.65 0.74
C THR A 39 2.93 -11.50 2.19
N TRP A 40 1.95 -12.29 2.64
CA TRP A 40 1.50 -12.25 4.03
C TRP A 40 2.61 -12.62 5.02
N GLN A 41 3.39 -13.65 4.71
CA GLN A 41 4.55 -14.03 5.53
C GLN A 41 5.53 -12.86 5.68
N ARG A 42 5.84 -12.15 4.60
CA ARG A 42 6.72 -10.98 4.62
C ARG A 42 6.14 -9.83 5.43
N LEU A 43 4.85 -9.56 5.27
CA LEU A 43 4.17 -8.45 5.98
C LEU A 43 4.13 -8.64 7.50
N THR A 44 4.23 -9.89 7.96
CA THR A 44 4.18 -10.24 9.38
C THR A 44 5.52 -10.69 9.94
N ASP A 45 6.58 -10.65 9.15
CA ASP A 45 7.96 -10.90 9.57
C ASP A 45 8.62 -9.58 9.99
N PRO A 46 8.95 -9.41 11.29
CA PRO A 46 9.57 -8.16 11.77
C PRO A 46 10.94 -7.86 11.14
N SER A 47 11.62 -8.88 10.58
CA SER A 47 12.92 -8.71 9.92
C SER A 47 12.81 -8.32 8.45
N ALA A 48 11.62 -8.43 7.85
CA ALA A 48 11.41 -8.04 6.47
C ALA A 48 11.23 -6.52 6.35
N PRO A 49 11.69 -5.91 5.24
CA PRO A 49 11.47 -4.48 5.01
C PRO A 49 10.02 -4.14 4.65
N LEU A 50 9.22 -5.15 4.33
CA LEU A 50 7.81 -5.01 3.96
C LEU A 50 6.94 -5.00 5.22
N PHE A 51 5.95 -4.10 5.28
CA PHE A 51 4.99 -4.04 6.39
C PHE A 51 3.64 -3.53 5.91
N ALA A 52 2.60 -3.81 6.70
CA ALA A 52 1.25 -3.36 6.41
C ALA A 52 0.66 -2.51 7.53
N ARG A 53 -0.19 -1.58 7.12
CA ARG A 53 -1.11 -0.85 8.00
C ARG A 53 -2.54 -1.14 7.57
N LEU A 54 -3.41 -1.34 8.53
CA LEU A 54 -4.83 -1.63 8.30
C LEU A 54 -5.68 -0.47 8.78
N ALA A 55 -6.68 -0.11 7.98
CA ALA A 55 -7.70 0.84 8.35
C ALA A 55 -8.92 0.10 8.89
N ILE A 56 -9.35 0.47 10.09
CA ILE A 56 -10.47 -0.13 10.79
C ILE A 56 -11.55 0.93 10.96
N LEU A 57 -12.74 0.67 10.45
CA LEU A 57 -13.91 1.54 10.59
C LEU A 57 -15.01 0.80 11.34
N ASP A 58 -15.39 1.32 12.50
CA ASP A 58 -16.43 0.73 13.35
C ASP A 58 -16.22 -0.77 13.63
N GLY A 59 -14.94 -1.17 13.81
CA GLY A 59 -14.55 -2.55 14.10
C GLY A 59 -14.31 -3.43 12.88
N GLU A 60 -14.58 -2.96 11.68
CA GLU A 60 -14.35 -3.70 10.44
C GLU A 60 -13.08 -3.24 9.74
N THR A 61 -12.31 -4.18 9.23
CA THR A 61 -11.12 -3.90 8.42
C THR A 61 -11.57 -3.55 7.00
N ILE A 62 -11.35 -2.28 6.60
CA ILE A 62 -11.90 -1.74 5.35
C ILE A 62 -10.84 -1.20 4.40
N GLY A 63 -9.58 -1.26 4.75
CA GLY A 63 -8.49 -0.81 3.89
C GLY A 63 -7.13 -1.26 4.38
N PHE A 64 -6.15 -1.21 3.50
CA PHE A 64 -4.76 -1.49 3.84
C PHE A 64 -3.80 -0.59 3.06
N ALA A 65 -2.63 -0.38 3.65
CA ALA A 65 -1.46 0.12 2.97
C ALA A 65 -0.32 -0.89 3.13
N ILE A 66 0.32 -1.26 2.04
CA ILE A 66 1.56 -2.04 2.05
C ILE A 66 2.71 -1.10 1.76
N CYS A 67 3.71 -1.11 2.63
CA CYS A 67 4.85 -0.23 2.56
C CYS A 67 6.16 -1.01 2.61
N GLN A 68 7.21 -0.37 2.11
CA GLN A 68 8.55 -0.92 2.14
C GLN A 68 9.52 0.12 2.68
N GLU A 69 10.29 -0.27 3.69
CA GLU A 69 11.45 0.49 4.13
C GLU A 69 12.60 0.28 3.14
N GLN A 70 13.19 1.36 2.67
CA GLN A 70 14.25 1.33 1.67
C GLN A 70 15.43 2.20 2.10
N LEU A 71 16.63 1.81 1.69
CA LEU A 71 17.80 2.67 1.74
C LEU A 71 17.95 3.39 0.40
N ALA A 72 18.35 4.65 0.45
CA ALA A 72 18.56 5.46 -0.74
C ALA A 72 19.85 6.29 -0.59
N THR A 73 20.57 6.48 -1.69
CA THR A 73 21.93 7.02 -1.67
C THR A 73 22.01 8.49 -1.30
N PHE A 74 20.95 9.26 -1.50
CA PHE A 74 20.93 10.70 -1.21
C PHE A 74 20.41 11.02 0.21
N PHE A 75 20.02 10.01 0.98
CA PHE A 75 19.49 10.16 2.33
C PHE A 75 20.33 9.42 3.35
N ARG A 76 20.43 9.98 4.54
CA ARG A 76 21.14 9.34 5.65
C ARG A 76 20.34 8.25 6.32
N ARG A 77 19.00 8.39 6.29
CA ARG A 77 18.06 7.51 6.95
C ARG A 77 17.19 6.82 5.92
N PRO A 78 16.52 5.74 6.31
CA PRO A 78 15.60 5.06 5.40
C PRO A 78 14.53 5.97 4.84
N ILE A 79 13.98 5.55 3.71
CA ILE A 79 12.79 6.14 3.13
C ILE A 79 11.68 5.09 3.09
N CYS A 80 10.44 5.53 3.02
CA CYS A 80 9.28 4.66 2.96
C CYS A 80 8.62 4.78 1.58
N TYR A 81 8.38 3.63 0.97
CA TYR A 81 7.61 3.49 -0.25
C TYR A 81 6.26 2.88 0.05
N ILE A 82 5.16 3.54 -0.35
CA ILE A 82 3.84 2.92 -0.35
C ILE A 82 3.70 2.14 -1.66
N GLU A 83 3.72 0.82 -1.56
CA GLU A 83 3.58 -0.06 -2.72
C GLU A 83 2.12 -0.19 -3.14
N ASP A 84 1.23 -0.42 -2.17
CA ASP A 84 -0.20 -0.61 -2.40
C ASP A 84 -0.99 0.18 -1.37
N LEU A 85 -2.06 0.83 -1.83
CA LEU A 85 -3.02 1.54 -0.99
C LEU A 85 -4.42 1.22 -1.51
N TYR A 86 -5.22 0.54 -0.69
CA TYR A 86 -6.53 0.07 -1.10
C TYR A 86 -7.58 0.34 -0.03
N VAL A 87 -8.75 0.76 -0.47
CA VAL A 87 -9.94 0.94 0.37
C VAL A 87 -11.07 0.13 -0.24
N ASP A 88 -11.73 -0.67 0.59
CA ASP A 88 -12.93 -1.41 0.20
C ASP A 88 -13.93 -0.45 -0.46
N PRO A 89 -14.52 -0.83 -1.60
CA PRO A 89 -15.47 0.05 -2.29
C PRO A 89 -16.61 0.57 -1.42
N SER A 90 -17.07 -0.25 -0.45
CA SER A 90 -18.15 0.14 0.48
C SER A 90 -17.77 1.26 1.44
N ALA A 91 -16.45 1.47 1.66
CA ALA A 91 -15.93 2.47 2.60
C ALA A 91 -15.29 3.69 1.90
N ARG A 92 -15.35 3.75 0.57
CA ARG A 92 -14.79 4.88 -0.18
C ARG A 92 -15.56 6.18 0.07
N GLY A 93 -14.88 7.31 -0.11
CA GLY A 93 -15.46 8.63 0.13
C GLY A 93 -15.61 9.02 1.59
N GLN A 94 -15.10 8.22 2.53
CA GLN A 94 -15.18 8.44 3.97
C GLN A 94 -13.84 8.87 4.60
N GLY A 95 -12.87 9.27 3.78
CA GLY A 95 -11.57 9.76 4.27
C GLY A 95 -10.58 8.67 4.67
N VAL A 96 -10.83 7.40 4.33
CA VAL A 96 -9.99 6.27 4.75
C VAL A 96 -8.58 6.35 4.16
N ALA A 97 -8.45 6.60 2.87
CA ALA A 97 -7.14 6.73 2.22
C ALA A 97 -6.33 7.90 2.81
N ARG A 98 -6.99 9.01 3.07
CA ARG A 98 -6.38 10.16 3.74
C ARG A 98 -5.86 9.79 5.13
N ALA A 99 -6.69 9.12 5.93
CA ALA A 99 -6.29 8.69 7.28
C ALA A 99 -5.06 7.77 7.24
N MET A 100 -4.98 6.86 6.25
CA MET A 100 -3.82 5.99 6.09
C MET A 100 -2.55 6.78 5.71
N ILE A 101 -2.65 7.74 4.79
CA ILE A 101 -1.49 8.58 4.43
C ILE A 101 -1.05 9.44 5.61
N ASP A 102 -1.97 10.06 6.33
CA ASP A 102 -1.67 10.85 7.54
C ASP A 102 -0.96 9.99 8.60
N HIS A 103 -1.43 8.76 8.81
CA HIS A 103 -0.79 7.80 9.71
C HIS A 103 0.64 7.46 9.26
N LEU A 104 0.86 7.23 7.98
CA LEU A 104 2.18 6.91 7.43
C LEU A 104 3.14 8.10 7.54
N ILE A 105 2.66 9.32 7.35
CA ILE A 105 3.46 10.53 7.57
C ILE A 105 3.90 10.60 9.04
N ALA A 106 2.98 10.37 9.98
CA ALA A 106 3.31 10.35 11.41
C ALA A 106 4.32 9.23 11.73
N LEU A 107 4.15 8.04 11.15
CA LEU A 107 5.08 6.93 11.32
C LEU A 107 6.48 7.28 10.82
N CYS A 108 6.59 7.91 9.65
CA CYS A 108 7.88 8.32 9.10
C CYS A 108 8.58 9.35 10.01
N ARG A 109 7.82 10.28 10.59
CA ARG A 109 8.37 11.24 11.56
C ARG A 109 8.85 10.56 12.84
N ASP A 110 8.07 9.64 13.38
CA ASP A 110 8.44 8.89 14.59
C ASP A 110 9.70 8.04 14.40
N LYS A 111 9.87 7.47 13.22
CA LYS A 111 11.03 6.65 12.88
C LYS A 111 12.21 7.45 12.35
N ASP A 112 12.10 8.75 12.24
CA ASP A 112 13.11 9.61 11.60
C ASP A 112 13.46 9.16 10.17
N TRP A 113 12.49 8.74 9.40
CA TRP A 113 12.69 8.43 7.98
C TRP A 113 12.67 9.71 7.15
N ASP A 114 13.48 9.72 6.08
CA ASP A 114 13.73 10.96 5.33
C ASP A 114 12.75 11.23 4.20
N ARG A 115 11.95 10.24 3.77
CA ARG A 115 10.97 10.42 2.68
C ARG A 115 9.83 9.41 2.80
N LEU A 116 8.64 9.84 2.38
CA LEU A 116 7.52 8.98 2.02
C LEU A 116 7.17 9.28 0.56
N TYR A 117 7.05 8.24 -0.27
CA TYR A 117 6.70 8.41 -1.68
C TYR A 117 5.84 7.26 -2.18
N TRP A 118 5.10 7.51 -3.26
CA TRP A 118 4.26 6.52 -3.91
C TRP A 118 3.99 6.90 -5.35
N TYR A 119 3.44 5.94 -6.11
CA TYR A 119 3.02 6.12 -7.49
C TYR A 119 1.51 5.93 -7.62
N THR A 120 0.94 6.53 -8.65
CA THR A 120 -0.40 6.22 -9.13
C THR A 120 -0.41 6.33 -10.64
N GLU A 121 -1.43 5.73 -11.27
CA GLU A 121 -1.59 5.89 -12.71
C GLU A 121 -1.88 7.36 -13.06
N ALA A 122 -1.28 7.84 -14.16
CA ALA A 122 -1.36 9.24 -14.55
C ALA A 122 -2.80 9.72 -14.77
N ASP A 123 -3.69 8.83 -15.18
CA ASP A 123 -5.11 9.09 -15.44
C ASP A 123 -6.03 8.84 -14.23
N ASN A 124 -5.49 8.39 -13.10
CA ASN A 124 -6.27 8.17 -11.88
C ASN A 124 -6.60 9.51 -11.19
N GLN A 125 -7.55 10.24 -11.74
CA GLN A 125 -7.91 11.58 -11.28
C GLN A 125 -8.44 11.58 -9.83
N THR A 126 -9.18 10.56 -9.44
CA THR A 126 -9.75 10.45 -8.09
C THR A 126 -8.64 10.36 -7.04
N ALA A 127 -7.65 9.49 -7.24
CA ALA A 127 -6.52 9.37 -6.33
C ALA A 127 -5.66 10.64 -6.34
N ARG A 128 -5.38 11.20 -7.52
CA ARG A 128 -4.54 12.39 -7.67
C ARG A 128 -5.13 13.62 -6.98
N ARG A 129 -6.45 13.80 -6.95
CA ARG A 129 -7.08 14.88 -6.19
C ARG A 129 -6.76 14.82 -4.70
N LEU A 130 -6.66 13.62 -4.13
CA LEU A 130 -6.21 13.45 -2.75
C LEU A 130 -4.72 13.72 -2.62
N TYR A 131 -3.91 13.10 -3.48
CA TYR A 131 -2.45 13.15 -3.38
C TYR A 131 -1.88 14.56 -3.60
N ASP A 132 -2.47 15.34 -4.48
CA ASP A 132 -2.08 16.72 -4.74
C ASP A 132 -2.20 17.64 -3.51
N ARG A 133 -2.95 17.21 -2.49
CA ARG A 133 -3.03 17.94 -1.21
C ARG A 133 -1.78 17.76 -0.35
N TYR A 134 -0.98 16.73 -0.62
CA TYR A 134 0.24 16.44 0.13
C TYR A 134 1.49 16.94 -0.57
N SER A 135 1.55 16.79 -1.88
CA SER A 135 2.71 17.14 -2.68
C SER A 135 2.33 17.19 -4.16
N GLY A 136 3.13 17.88 -4.95
CA GLY A 136 3.12 17.72 -6.40
C GLY A 136 3.82 16.44 -6.82
N THR A 137 3.67 16.08 -8.09
CA THR A 137 4.42 14.99 -8.70
C THR A 137 5.84 15.46 -9.04
N ASP A 138 6.79 14.53 -9.03
CA ASP A 138 8.12 14.81 -9.60
C ASP A 138 8.13 14.49 -11.11
N GLU A 139 9.26 14.75 -11.76
CA GLU A 139 9.42 14.60 -13.21
C GLU A 139 9.90 13.21 -13.61
N HIS A 140 9.95 12.25 -12.66
CA HIS A 140 10.43 10.91 -12.95
C HIS A 140 9.42 10.10 -13.73
N VAL A 141 9.92 9.32 -14.70
CA VAL A 141 9.16 8.27 -15.37
C VAL A 141 9.79 6.93 -15.05
N ARG A 142 8.95 5.91 -14.93
CA ARG A 142 9.39 4.57 -14.53
C ARG A 142 9.65 3.70 -15.75
N TYR A 143 10.83 3.08 -15.79
CA TYR A 143 11.16 2.00 -16.70
C TYR A 143 11.18 0.68 -15.94
N LYS A 144 10.72 -0.41 -16.57
CA LYS A 144 10.77 -1.75 -15.98
C LYS A 144 11.14 -2.79 -17.02
N VAL A 145 11.97 -3.75 -16.60
CA VAL A 145 12.27 -4.97 -17.35
C VAL A 145 11.91 -6.14 -16.44
N ASN A 146 10.97 -6.96 -16.86
CA ASN A 146 10.50 -8.09 -16.08
C ASN A 146 11.29 -9.35 -16.44
N PHE A 147 11.78 -10.08 -15.44
CA PHE A 147 12.51 -11.35 -15.60
C PHE A 147 11.71 -12.57 -15.17
N GLY A 148 10.55 -12.36 -14.56
CA GLY A 148 9.66 -13.43 -14.13
C GLY A 148 8.21 -12.97 -14.27
N THR A 149 7.31 -13.93 -14.38
CA THR A 149 5.87 -13.67 -14.43
C THR A 149 5.21 -14.33 -13.22
N VAL A 150 4.75 -13.52 -12.29
CA VAL A 150 3.96 -13.94 -11.13
C VAL A 150 2.49 -13.54 -11.28
N LEU A 151 2.22 -12.72 -12.28
CA LEU A 151 0.88 -12.26 -12.65
C LEU A 151 0.34 -13.18 -13.73
N LYS A 152 -0.83 -13.75 -13.50
CA LYS A 152 -1.64 -14.30 -14.56
C LYS A 152 -2.44 -13.15 -15.12
N SER A 153 -1.97 -12.49 -16.16
CA SER A 153 -2.80 -11.53 -16.88
C SER A 153 -3.63 -12.28 -17.89
N GLY A 154 -4.92 -11.98 -17.96
CA GLY A 154 -5.81 -12.47 -19.02
C GLY A 154 -5.46 -11.91 -20.40
N ASN A 155 -4.58 -10.93 -20.49
CA ASN A 155 -4.03 -10.36 -21.72
C ASN A 155 -2.52 -10.23 -21.55
N ALA A 156 -1.81 -11.18 -22.12
CA ALA A 156 -0.41 -10.97 -22.44
C ALA A 156 -0.36 -9.89 -23.54
N ALA A 157 -0.05 -8.69 -23.14
CA ALA A 157 0.37 -7.67 -24.07
C ALA A 157 1.88 -7.70 -24.14
#